data_dae2e4be540de44428e88d9171aa6f9d
#
_entry.id   dae2e4be540de44428e88d9171aa6f9d
#
_cell.length_a   1.000
_cell.length_b   1.000
_cell.length_c   1.000
_cell.angle_alpha   90.00
_cell.angle_beta   90.00
_cell.angle_gamma   90.00
#
_symmetry.space_group_name_H-M   'P 1'
#
loop_
_entity.id
_entity.type
_entity.pdbx_description
1 polymer ?
#
loop_
_entity_poly.entity_id
_entity_poly.type
_entity_poly.pdbx_seq_one_letter_code
_entity_poly.pdbx_strand_id
1 'polypeptide(L)'
;MAAHVPTEVRTPSQRAGDAAEDEVGRRLLALGWALLGRRVRAGRSELDLVATDPGPPRSLVVVEVRWRRSRNFGLPEETVDRRKLVHLRAGVGRLLEAGRLPDGTDLPDLPVRLDLVAVEPPARQGEPLRFRHHRGIG
;
A
#
# COMPACT_ATOMS: atom_id res chain seq x y z
N MET A 1 6.11 -26.09 24.64
CA MET A 1 7.18 -25.09 24.52
C MET A 1 6.80 -24.08 23.43
N ALA A 2 6.76 -22.85 23.76
CA ALA A 2 6.43 -21.82 22.79
C ALA A 2 7.58 -21.66 21.80
N ALA A 3 7.26 -21.67 20.51
CA ALA A 3 8.24 -21.35 19.51
C ALA A 3 8.67 -19.89 19.67
N HIS A 4 9.97 -19.68 19.73
CA HIS A 4 10.50 -18.34 19.73
C HIS A 4 10.30 -17.71 18.36
N VAL A 5 9.47 -16.68 18.30
CA VAL A 5 9.32 -15.86 17.09
C VAL A 5 10.33 -14.72 17.21
N PRO A 6 11.31 -14.62 16.27
CA PRO A 6 12.22 -13.50 16.30
C PRO A 6 11.42 -12.20 16.19
N THR A 7 11.60 -11.32 17.15
CA THR A 7 10.99 -10.01 17.10
C THR A 7 11.88 -9.13 16.26
N GLU A 8 11.45 -8.82 15.04
CA GLU A 8 12.13 -7.82 14.24
C GLU A 8 11.97 -6.47 14.92
N VAL A 9 13.10 -5.85 15.23
CA VAL A 9 13.10 -4.48 15.74
C VAL A 9 12.91 -3.54 14.57
N ARG A 10 11.74 -2.88 14.51
CA ARG A 10 11.47 -1.90 13.47
C ARG A 10 12.28 -0.63 13.72
N THR A 11 12.92 -0.13 12.67
CA THR A 11 13.59 1.18 12.73
C THR A 11 12.56 2.31 12.83
N PRO A 12 12.95 3.51 13.26
CA PRO A 12 12.05 4.67 13.26
C PRO A 12 11.44 4.93 11.88
N SER A 13 12.21 4.78 10.79
CA SER A 13 11.71 4.95 9.43
C SER A 13 10.66 3.89 9.07
N GLN A 14 10.89 2.63 9.45
CA GLN A 14 9.94 1.55 9.22
C GLN A 14 8.64 1.79 10.00
N ARG A 15 8.74 2.24 11.25
CA ARG A 15 7.55 2.56 12.06
C ARG A 15 6.76 3.72 11.46
N ALA A 16 7.42 4.73 10.94
CA ALA A 16 6.76 5.86 10.27
C ALA A 16 6.04 5.40 9.00
N GLY A 17 6.68 4.51 8.21
CA GLY A 17 6.05 3.90 7.05
C GLY A 17 4.84 3.05 7.41
N ASP A 18 4.94 2.25 8.46
CA ASP A 18 3.84 1.43 8.96
C ASP A 18 2.67 2.31 9.44
N ALA A 19 2.97 3.40 10.14
CA ALA A 19 1.96 4.37 10.57
C ALA A 19 1.28 5.04 9.37
N ALA A 20 2.03 5.37 8.33
CA ALA A 20 1.48 5.93 7.10
C ALA A 20 0.53 4.94 6.41
N GLU A 21 0.91 3.66 6.31
CA GLU A 21 0.04 2.60 5.76
C GLU A 21 -1.26 2.48 6.58
N ASP A 22 -1.16 2.53 7.91
CA ASP A 22 -2.33 2.48 8.80
C ASP A 22 -3.29 3.64 8.53
N GLU A 23 -2.76 4.85 8.38
CA GLU A 23 -3.57 6.04 8.09
C GLU A 23 -4.21 5.97 6.72
N VAL A 24 -3.49 5.50 5.70
CA VAL A 24 -4.04 5.29 4.37
C VAL A 24 -5.18 4.27 4.42
N GLY A 25 -4.98 3.17 5.15
CA GLY A 25 -6.03 2.16 5.33
C GLY A 25 -7.29 2.75 5.95
N ARG A 26 -7.16 3.54 7.02
CA ARG A 26 -8.30 4.21 7.66
C ARG A 26 -9.00 5.17 6.71
N ARG A 27 -8.24 5.94 5.94
CA ARG A 27 -8.81 6.87 4.96
C ARG A 27 -9.60 6.16 3.88
N LEU A 28 -9.08 5.05 3.35
CA LEU A 28 -9.77 4.25 2.34
C LEU A 28 -11.07 3.65 2.88
N LEU A 29 -11.04 3.12 4.11
CA LEU A 29 -12.25 2.62 4.77
C LEU A 29 -13.30 3.72 4.94
N ALA A 30 -12.88 4.91 5.32
CA ALA A 30 -13.78 6.06 5.45
C ALA A 30 -14.41 6.47 4.11
N LEU A 31 -13.72 6.20 3.00
CA LEU A 31 -14.22 6.44 1.64
C LEU A 31 -15.08 5.29 1.12
N GLY A 32 -15.34 4.27 1.91
CA GLY A 32 -16.18 3.13 1.54
C GLY A 32 -15.43 1.98 0.86
N TRP A 33 -14.10 2.02 0.81
CA TRP A 33 -13.30 0.91 0.32
C TRP A 33 -13.31 -0.24 1.31
N ALA A 34 -13.07 -1.46 0.82
CA ALA A 34 -12.85 -2.63 1.66
C ALA A 34 -11.37 -3.01 1.59
N LEU A 35 -10.74 -3.21 2.74
CA LEU A 35 -9.36 -3.70 2.79
C LEU A 35 -9.38 -5.23 2.80
N LEU A 36 -8.66 -5.84 1.87
CA LEU A 36 -8.54 -7.30 1.76
C LEU A 36 -7.26 -7.80 2.43
N GLY A 37 -6.20 -7.02 2.39
CA GLY A 37 -4.95 -7.42 3.01
C GLY A 37 -3.95 -6.27 3.10
N ARG A 38 -2.96 -6.46 3.99
CA ARG A 38 -1.86 -5.53 4.21
C ARG A 38 -0.55 -6.29 4.16
N ARG A 39 0.48 -5.65 3.63
CA ARG A 39 1.82 -6.24 3.50
C ARG A 39 1.73 -7.65 2.91
N VAL A 40 1.04 -7.72 1.78
CA VAL A 40 0.73 -8.98 1.11
C VAL A 40 1.95 -9.46 0.34
N ARG A 41 2.46 -10.62 0.72
CA ARG A 41 3.58 -11.25 0.01
C ARG A 41 3.10 -11.79 -1.33
N ALA A 42 3.77 -11.40 -2.41
CA ALA A 42 3.50 -11.87 -3.76
C ALA A 42 4.85 -12.15 -4.45
N GLY A 43 5.30 -13.40 -4.41
CA GLY A 43 6.64 -13.78 -4.82
C GLY A 43 7.70 -13.08 -3.97
N ARG A 44 8.56 -12.29 -4.60
CA ARG A 44 9.59 -11.51 -3.91
C ARG A 44 9.12 -10.10 -3.53
N SER A 45 7.91 -9.75 -3.94
CA SER A 45 7.34 -8.44 -3.64
C SER A 45 6.51 -8.49 -2.37
N GLU A 46 6.40 -7.34 -1.71
CA GLU A 46 5.43 -7.11 -0.66
C GLU A 46 4.55 -5.95 -1.11
N LEU A 47 3.25 -6.20 -1.20
CA LEU A 47 2.27 -5.22 -1.63
C LEU A 47 1.68 -4.57 -0.38
N ASP A 48 1.77 -3.25 -0.28
CA ASP A 48 1.43 -2.53 0.96
C ASP A 48 -0.02 -2.73 1.37
N LEU A 49 -0.96 -2.51 0.44
CA LEU A 49 -2.38 -2.72 0.67
C LEU A 49 -3.01 -3.36 -0.56
N VAL A 50 -3.95 -4.28 -0.32
CA VAL A 50 -4.83 -4.84 -1.34
C VAL A 50 -6.25 -4.54 -0.91
N ALA A 51 -7.03 -3.92 -1.77
CA ALA A 51 -8.34 -3.37 -1.41
C ALA A 51 -9.32 -3.46 -2.58
N THR A 52 -10.59 -3.21 -2.31
CA THR A 52 -11.58 -2.98 -3.35
C THR A 52 -12.08 -1.54 -3.27
N ASP A 53 -12.07 -0.88 -4.41
CA ASP A 53 -12.66 0.44 -4.60
C ASP A 53 -14.11 0.24 -5.02
N PRO A 54 -15.10 0.82 -4.30
CA PRO A 54 -16.51 0.66 -4.66
C PRO A 54 -16.85 1.28 -6.01
N GLY A 55 -15.99 2.12 -6.54
CA GLY A 55 -16.19 2.73 -7.84
C GLY A 55 -17.32 3.76 -7.94
N PRO A 56 -17.98 3.90 -9.10
CA PRO A 56 -17.89 3.12 -10.35
C PRO A 56 -16.62 3.43 -11.16
N PRO A 57 -16.02 2.41 -11.84
CA PRO A 57 -16.30 0.99 -11.74
C PRO A 57 -15.68 0.38 -10.48
N ARG A 58 -16.31 -0.64 -9.91
CA ARG A 58 -15.74 -1.39 -8.80
C ARG A 58 -14.46 -2.08 -9.26
N SER A 59 -13.40 -1.98 -8.47
CA SER A 59 -12.07 -2.43 -8.88
C SER A 59 -11.32 -3.10 -7.73
N LEU A 60 -10.48 -4.06 -8.09
CA LEU A 60 -9.47 -4.60 -7.20
C LEU A 60 -8.24 -3.70 -7.32
N VAL A 61 -7.81 -3.13 -6.21
CA VAL A 61 -6.74 -2.14 -6.22
C VAL A 61 -5.58 -2.59 -5.33
N VAL A 62 -4.39 -2.59 -5.90
CA VAL A 62 -3.15 -2.70 -5.13
C VAL A 62 -2.65 -1.27 -4.90
N VAL A 63 -2.47 -0.91 -3.63
CA VAL A 63 -2.09 0.45 -3.24
C VAL A 63 -0.67 0.43 -2.70
N GLU A 64 0.22 1.15 -3.37
CA GLU A 64 1.57 1.43 -2.87
C GLU A 64 1.53 2.69 -2.03
N VAL A 65 2.07 2.63 -0.82
CA VAL A 65 2.12 3.77 0.10
C VAL A 65 3.54 4.28 0.18
N ARG A 66 3.73 5.57 -0.03
CA ARG A 66 5.03 6.23 0.08
C ARG A 66 4.97 7.35 1.10
N TRP A 67 5.92 7.32 2.01
CA TRP A 67 6.06 8.29 3.08
C TRP A 67 7.40 9.02 2.96
N ARG A 68 7.36 10.34 3.11
CA ARG A 68 8.55 11.17 3.26
C ARG A 68 8.32 12.17 4.39
N ARG A 69 9.30 12.24 5.29
CA ARG A 69 9.29 13.20 6.39
C ARG A 69 9.48 14.64 5.91
N SER A 70 10.22 14.82 4.83
CA SER A 70 10.54 16.13 4.28
C SER A 70 10.72 16.03 2.77
N ARG A 71 10.72 17.18 2.11
CA ARG A 71 10.96 17.28 0.66
C ARG A 71 12.42 17.52 0.30
N ASN A 72 13.34 17.42 1.26
CA ASN A 72 14.77 17.68 1.04
C ASN A 72 15.37 16.82 -0.07
N PHE A 73 14.85 15.61 -0.27
CA PHE A 73 15.30 14.66 -1.29
C PHE A 73 14.21 14.36 -2.33
N GLY A 74 13.23 15.24 -2.46
CA GLY A 74 12.13 15.12 -3.41
C GLY A 74 10.81 14.72 -2.76
N LEU A 75 9.80 14.55 -3.59
CA LEU A 75 8.46 14.13 -3.17
C LEU A 75 8.41 12.61 -2.93
N PRO A 76 7.50 12.12 -2.06
CA PRO A 76 7.29 10.69 -1.88
C PRO A 76 7.05 9.93 -3.19
N GLU A 77 6.29 10.53 -4.12
CA GLU A 77 5.97 9.92 -5.41
C GLU A 77 7.20 9.63 -6.26
N GLU A 78 8.24 10.45 -6.15
CA GLU A 78 9.47 10.29 -6.93
C GLU A 78 10.25 9.04 -6.55
N THR A 79 9.92 8.41 -5.41
CA THR A 79 10.54 7.14 -5.01
C THR A 79 10.00 5.94 -5.80
N VAL A 80 8.87 6.11 -6.49
CA VAL A 80 8.31 5.09 -7.38
C VAL A 80 8.79 5.38 -8.79
N ASP A 81 10.02 4.99 -9.07
CA ASP A 81 10.61 5.11 -10.39
C ASP A 81 10.17 3.95 -11.30
N ARG A 82 10.68 3.94 -12.52
CA ARG A 82 10.36 2.92 -13.51
C ARG A 82 10.70 1.51 -13.03
N ARG A 83 11.84 1.34 -12.37
CA ARG A 83 12.30 0.05 -11.85
C ARG A 83 11.36 -0.46 -10.75
N LYS A 84 10.97 0.40 -9.84
CA LYS A 84 10.00 0.07 -8.79
C LYS A 84 8.64 -0.29 -9.38
N LEU A 85 8.21 0.44 -10.40
CA LEU A 85 6.94 0.18 -11.07
C LEU A 85 6.91 -1.20 -11.74
N VAL A 86 7.99 -1.57 -12.43
CA VAL A 86 8.13 -2.92 -13.02
C VAL A 86 8.03 -3.98 -11.93
N HIS A 87 8.71 -3.77 -10.79
CA HIS A 87 8.69 -4.69 -9.67
C HIS A 87 7.28 -4.83 -9.05
N LEU A 88 6.58 -3.72 -8.90
CA LEU A 88 5.19 -3.72 -8.41
C LEU A 88 4.25 -4.46 -9.35
N ARG A 89 4.37 -4.23 -10.64
CA ARG A 89 3.56 -4.93 -11.66
C ARG A 89 3.80 -6.44 -11.63
N ALA A 90 5.05 -6.86 -11.45
CA ALA A 90 5.39 -8.28 -11.31
C ALA A 90 4.72 -8.89 -10.08
N GLY A 91 4.72 -8.18 -8.96
CA GLY A 91 4.03 -8.60 -7.74
C GLY A 91 2.51 -8.73 -7.94
N VAL A 92 1.91 -7.75 -8.59
CA VAL A 92 0.48 -7.79 -8.93
C VAL A 92 0.17 -9.01 -9.81
N GLY A 93 0.99 -9.26 -10.82
CA GLY A 93 0.83 -10.44 -11.70
C GLY A 93 0.86 -11.74 -10.93
N ARG A 94 1.77 -11.89 -9.98
CA ARG A 94 1.87 -13.09 -9.13
C ARG A 94 0.66 -13.24 -8.23
N LEU A 95 0.16 -12.15 -7.67
CA LEU A 95 -1.04 -12.16 -6.86
C LEU A 95 -2.25 -12.64 -7.67
N LEU A 96 -2.41 -12.13 -8.89
CA LEU A 96 -3.51 -12.52 -9.77
C LEU A 96 -3.40 -13.98 -10.22
N GLU A 97 -2.19 -14.46 -10.50
CA GLU A 97 -1.96 -15.88 -10.82
C GLU A 97 -2.38 -16.79 -9.68
N ALA A 98 -2.07 -16.41 -8.44
CA ALA A 98 -2.48 -17.17 -7.26
C ALA A 98 -3.99 -17.15 -7.07
N GLY A 99 -4.67 -16.07 -7.44
CA GLY A 99 -6.12 -15.91 -7.30
C GLY A 99 -6.60 -15.76 -5.86
N ARG A 100 -5.68 -15.69 -4.92
CA ARG A 100 -5.97 -15.58 -3.49
C ARG A 100 -4.84 -14.91 -2.75
N LEU A 101 -5.16 -14.37 -1.57
CA LEU A 101 -4.17 -13.83 -0.65
C LEU A 101 -3.46 -14.99 0.08
N PRO A 102 -2.27 -14.73 0.68
CA PRO A 102 -1.58 -15.76 1.49
C PRO A 102 -2.40 -16.33 2.63
N ASP A 103 -3.36 -15.59 3.15
CA ASP A 103 -4.27 -16.08 4.20
C ASP A 103 -5.41 -16.97 3.68
N GLY A 104 -5.48 -17.20 2.36
CA GLY A 104 -6.50 -18.02 1.73
C GLY A 104 -7.72 -17.25 1.23
N THR A 105 -7.81 -15.96 1.48
CA THR A 105 -8.92 -15.14 0.98
C THR A 105 -8.89 -15.10 -0.54
N ASP A 106 -10.00 -15.49 -1.18
CA ASP A 106 -10.12 -15.42 -2.64
C ASP A 106 -10.17 -13.96 -3.11
N LEU A 107 -9.49 -13.68 -4.21
CA LEU A 107 -9.57 -12.36 -4.83
C LEU A 107 -10.90 -12.23 -5.61
N PRO A 108 -11.56 -11.07 -5.53
CA PRO A 108 -12.75 -10.84 -6.34
C PRO A 108 -12.37 -10.72 -7.83
N ASP A 109 -13.27 -11.18 -8.69
CA ASP A 109 -13.10 -11.06 -10.15
C ASP A 109 -13.53 -9.67 -10.59
N LEU A 110 -12.63 -8.72 -10.46
CA LEU A 110 -12.83 -7.32 -10.77
C LEU A 110 -11.67 -6.79 -11.63
N PRO A 111 -11.90 -5.71 -12.38
CA PRO A 111 -10.81 -5.01 -13.01
C PRO A 111 -9.74 -4.62 -11.99
N VAL A 112 -8.48 -4.71 -12.39
CA VAL A 112 -7.33 -4.49 -11.49
C VAL A 112 -6.71 -3.13 -11.77
N ARG A 113 -6.37 -2.43 -10.70
CA ARG A 113 -5.72 -1.12 -10.78
C ARG A 113 -4.58 -1.04 -9.77
N LEU A 114 -3.48 -0.41 -10.16
CA LEU A 114 -2.37 -0.11 -9.26
C LEU A 114 -2.40 1.39 -8.94
N ASP A 115 -2.49 1.71 -7.66
CA ASP A 115 -2.55 3.08 -7.17
C ASP A 115 -1.33 3.41 -6.29
N LEU A 116 -1.03 4.68 -6.20
CA LEU A 116 0.00 5.22 -5.31
C LEU A 116 -0.63 6.24 -4.38
N VAL A 117 -0.38 6.11 -3.09
CA VAL A 117 -0.74 7.13 -2.11
C VAL A 117 0.54 7.70 -1.50
N ALA A 118 0.77 8.96 -1.74
CA ALA A 118 1.88 9.70 -1.14
C ALA A 118 1.43 10.34 0.16
N VAL A 119 2.23 10.16 1.21
CA VAL A 119 1.94 10.67 2.55
C VAL A 119 3.07 11.57 3.00
N GLU A 120 2.71 12.74 3.48
CA GLU A 120 3.64 13.73 4.02
C GLU A 120 3.14 14.25 5.36
N PRO A 121 4.05 14.79 6.20
CA PRO A 121 3.65 15.45 7.43
C PRO A 121 2.68 16.61 7.17
N PRO A 122 1.89 17.00 8.18
CA PRO A 122 1.02 18.16 8.03
C PRO A 122 1.82 19.42 7.72
N ALA A 123 1.19 20.36 7.03
CA ALA A 123 1.79 21.66 6.73
C ALA A 123 2.07 22.46 8.00
N ARG A 124 1.24 22.26 9.03
CA ARG A 124 1.37 22.89 10.34
C ARG A 124 1.18 21.85 11.43
N GLN A 125 1.89 22.03 12.54
CA GLN A 125 1.75 21.18 13.71
C GLN A 125 0.30 21.13 14.19
N GLY A 126 -0.18 19.92 14.50
CA GLY A 126 -1.56 19.69 14.95
C GLY A 126 -2.57 19.44 13.83
N GLU A 127 -2.19 19.67 12.58
CA GLU A 127 -3.02 19.35 11.42
C GLU A 127 -2.86 17.86 11.03
N PRO A 128 -3.80 17.29 10.26
CA PRO A 128 -3.67 15.91 9.80
C PRO A 128 -2.56 15.75 8.75
N LEU A 129 -2.11 14.51 8.57
CA LEU A 129 -1.19 14.15 7.49
C LEU A 129 -1.78 14.57 6.14
N ARG A 130 -0.90 14.91 5.21
CA ARG A 130 -1.29 15.23 3.84
C ARG A 130 -1.20 13.99 2.97
N PHE A 131 -2.22 13.76 2.15
CA PHE A 131 -2.31 12.62 1.25
C PHE A 131 -2.53 13.08 -0.18
N ARG A 132 -1.85 12.41 -1.11
CA ARG A 132 -2.14 12.52 -2.54
C ARG A 132 -2.34 11.11 -3.08
N HIS A 133 -3.52 10.88 -3.63
CA HIS A 133 -3.88 9.58 -4.16
C HIS A 133 -3.81 9.61 -5.70
N HIS A 134 -2.90 8.85 -6.25
CA HIS A 134 -2.71 8.71 -7.70
C HIS A 134 -3.30 7.38 -8.13
N ARG A 135 -4.39 7.42 -8.87
CA ARG A 135 -5.09 6.22 -9.35
C ARG A 135 -4.53 5.78 -10.69
N GLY A 136 -4.29 4.48 -10.85
CA GLY A 136 -3.87 3.92 -12.14
C GLY A 136 -2.49 4.37 -12.58
N ILE A 137 -1.47 4.12 -11.75
CA ILE A 137 -0.08 4.53 -12.05
C ILE A 137 0.65 3.52 -12.95
N GLY A 138 0.06 2.42 -13.20
CA GLY A 138 0.70 1.36 -13.92
C GLY A 138 -0.05 0.86 -15.08
#